data_f1bbd3f851ac6edfeea074a45b0cbb96
#
_entry.id   f1bbd3f851ac6edfeea074a45b0cbb96
#
_cell.length_a   1.000
_cell.length_b   1.000
_cell.length_c   1.000
_cell.angle_alpha   90.00
_cell.angle_beta   90.00
_cell.angle_gamma   90.00
#
_symmetry.space_group_name_H-M   'P 1'
#
loop_
_entity.id
_entity.type
_entity.pdbx_description
1 polymer ?
#
loop_
_entity_poly.entity_id
_entity_poly.type
_entity_poly.pdbx_seq_one_letter_code
_entity_poly.pdbx_strand_id
1 'polypeptide(L)'
;MKRIGMLIGWLVWAAGSSAQSWSLDDCMKYAVKHATEVKREVVNVRQRKQDYQHAVAGFLPTVSGGVQGQYAWGRNIDPETNTYNNVTTFNNYYQLYAELNVFDGFATINALKQAKLSRDYSATAMQKIQDDRAIDVMQKYVDAAYAEASIQIASEKLDESNRMLAKMKRLYELGEKGRPDVVQMESQVAEDEYNLTHQENVAKQSLLALKSAMNFPVDEELKLELKSGYKEVSESGVNYETVYQGFQHISPDLKSAEYEVERARYDYKIAKGRLLPSLSLGGGISTNYYKNLSQKGQYDGFASQFRNNQGEYLALTLSIPIYNSDRWHSVKKARNDWQLAQVNLEETRRKLHDQIAQAVMDAEGYAKELHQMQKKVASDSLAYHMSSRKFEEGMLSTFDLHTAAQTLLESRIKELQMQMLLIIKQRLVAYYQGENLIK
;
A
#
# COMPACT_ATOMS: atom_id res chain seq x y z
N MET A 1 12.67 -44.77 49.84
CA MET A 1 11.87 -43.96 50.78
C MET A 1 12.32 -42.51 50.65
N LYS A 2 11.38 -41.59 50.66
CA LYS A 2 11.35 -40.13 50.60
C LYS A 2 11.14 -39.53 49.20
N ARG A 3 9.86 -39.32 48.88
CA ARG A 3 9.34 -38.43 47.89
C ARG A 3 9.52 -36.99 48.40
N ILE A 4 10.18 -36.12 47.62
CA ILE A 4 10.16 -34.67 47.80
C ILE A 4 9.34 -34.10 46.64
N GLY A 5 8.13 -33.62 46.96
CA GLY A 5 7.28 -32.90 46.06
C GLY A 5 7.79 -31.48 45.87
N MET A 6 8.03 -31.10 44.62
CA MET A 6 8.42 -29.75 44.23
C MET A 6 7.17 -29.00 43.78
N LEU A 7 6.61 -28.18 44.68
CA LEU A 7 5.54 -27.22 44.43
C LEU A 7 6.15 -26.08 43.57
N ILE A 8 5.89 -26.08 42.25
CA ILE A 8 6.15 -24.93 41.37
C ILE A 8 4.98 -23.97 41.52
N GLY A 9 5.23 -22.92 42.31
CA GLY A 9 4.30 -21.79 42.43
C GLY A 9 4.25 -21.03 41.07
N TRP A 10 3.10 -21.01 40.45
CA TRP A 10 2.78 -20.12 39.32
C TRP A 10 2.63 -18.71 39.88
N LEU A 11 3.69 -17.89 39.80
CA LEU A 11 3.61 -16.44 39.90
C LEU A 11 2.95 -15.93 38.63
N VAL A 12 1.63 -15.77 38.65
CA VAL A 12 0.89 -14.97 37.69
C VAL A 12 1.33 -13.51 37.91
N TRP A 13 2.25 -13.06 37.07
CA TRP A 13 2.56 -11.65 36.93
C TRP A 13 1.36 -10.99 36.27
N ALA A 14 0.43 -10.48 37.09
CA ALA A 14 -0.55 -9.51 36.63
C ALA A 14 0.23 -8.24 36.26
N ALA A 15 0.74 -8.19 35.02
CA ALA A 15 1.13 -6.94 34.42
C ALA A 15 -0.14 -6.08 34.35
N GLY A 16 -0.27 -5.14 35.26
CA GLY A 16 -1.27 -4.09 35.19
C GLY A 16 -1.11 -3.42 33.80
N SER A 17 -2.01 -3.71 32.90
CA SER A 17 -2.16 -2.96 31.66
C SER A 17 -2.65 -1.57 32.04
N SER A 18 -1.72 -0.66 32.36
CA SER A 18 -2.01 0.76 32.21
C SER A 18 -2.45 0.92 30.74
N ALA A 19 -3.69 1.33 30.54
CA ALA A 19 -4.20 1.58 29.18
C ALA A 19 -3.25 2.58 28.52
N GLN A 20 -2.37 2.05 27.67
CA GLN A 20 -1.36 2.84 26.96
C GLN A 20 -2.10 3.71 25.97
N SER A 21 -2.04 5.04 26.17
CA SER A 21 -2.57 5.98 25.16
C SER A 21 -1.64 5.97 23.95
N TRP A 22 -2.24 5.85 22.77
CA TRP A 22 -1.52 5.78 21.50
C TRP A 22 -1.34 7.17 20.90
N SER A 23 -0.11 7.56 20.69
CA SER A 23 0.23 8.77 19.94
C SER A 23 0.09 8.53 18.42
N LEU A 24 0.07 9.60 17.65
CA LEU A 24 0.09 9.52 16.18
C LEU A 24 1.30 8.71 15.68
N ASP A 25 2.48 8.98 16.24
CA ASP A 25 3.72 8.30 15.84
C ASP A 25 3.68 6.80 16.17
N ASP A 26 3.09 6.41 17.31
CA ASP A 26 2.91 5.00 17.68
C ASP A 26 1.96 4.28 16.73
N CYS A 27 0.84 4.92 16.37
CA CYS A 27 -0.12 4.38 15.40
C CYS A 27 0.53 4.18 14.03
N MET A 28 1.30 5.15 13.54
CA MET A 28 2.02 5.02 12.25
C MET A 28 3.07 3.91 12.30
N LYS A 29 3.89 3.83 13.37
CA LYS A 29 4.87 2.74 13.56
C LYS A 29 4.22 1.37 13.58
N TYR A 30 3.14 1.22 14.31
CA TYR A 30 2.40 -0.03 14.40
C TYR A 30 1.86 -0.43 13.02
N ALA A 31 1.21 0.50 12.33
CA ALA A 31 0.64 0.29 11.01
C ALA A 31 1.69 -0.20 10.01
N VAL A 32 2.81 0.50 9.88
CA VAL A 32 3.89 0.11 8.97
C VAL A 32 4.44 -1.28 9.29
N LYS A 33 4.55 -1.63 10.57
CA LYS A 33 5.01 -2.96 10.99
C LYS A 33 4.01 -4.08 10.68
N HIS A 34 2.70 -3.81 10.74
CA HIS A 34 1.65 -4.83 10.66
C HIS A 34 0.86 -4.78 9.36
N ALA A 35 1.00 -3.73 8.53
CA ALA A 35 0.28 -3.57 7.27
C ALA A 35 0.48 -4.75 6.32
N THR A 36 -0.62 -5.22 5.76
CA THR A 36 -0.62 -6.33 4.79
C THR A 36 0.12 -5.95 3.51
N GLU A 37 0.04 -4.69 3.09
CA GLU A 37 0.72 -4.15 1.92
C GLU A 37 2.24 -4.19 2.09
N VAL A 38 2.75 -3.84 3.27
CA VAL A 38 4.18 -3.93 3.60
C VAL A 38 4.64 -5.39 3.58
N LYS A 39 3.84 -6.32 4.15
CA LYS A 39 4.14 -7.77 4.08
C LYS A 39 4.16 -8.28 2.64
N ARG A 40 3.23 -7.82 1.80
CA ARG A 40 3.19 -8.14 0.37
C ARG A 40 4.45 -7.64 -0.33
N GLU A 41 4.87 -6.40 -0.05
CA GLU A 41 6.06 -5.83 -0.67
C GLU A 41 7.35 -6.56 -0.24
N VAL A 42 7.44 -7.06 0.99
CA VAL A 42 8.54 -7.96 1.42
C VAL A 42 8.62 -9.20 0.53
N VAL A 43 7.49 -9.76 0.12
CA VAL A 43 7.45 -10.91 -0.81
C VAL A 43 7.87 -10.48 -2.22
N ASN A 44 7.39 -9.32 -2.70
CA ASN A 44 7.77 -8.77 -4.01
C ASN A 44 9.30 -8.50 -4.09
N VAL A 45 9.89 -7.98 -3.02
CA VAL A 45 11.37 -7.79 -2.93
C VAL A 45 12.10 -9.12 -3.09
N ARG A 46 11.62 -10.20 -2.46
CA ARG A 46 12.20 -11.54 -2.63
C ARG A 46 12.06 -12.03 -4.06
N GLN A 47 10.89 -11.82 -4.67
CA GLN A 47 10.64 -12.18 -6.06
C GLN A 47 11.58 -11.44 -7.01
N ARG A 48 11.73 -10.11 -6.90
CA ARG A 48 12.69 -9.34 -7.72
C ARG A 48 14.13 -9.83 -7.56
N LYS A 49 14.51 -10.29 -6.36
CA LYS A 49 15.83 -10.92 -6.16
C LYS A 49 15.95 -12.25 -6.90
N GLN A 50 14.88 -13.07 -6.88
CA GLN A 50 14.86 -14.33 -7.63
C GLN A 50 14.86 -14.09 -9.14
N ASP A 51 14.10 -13.09 -9.62
CA ASP A 51 14.08 -12.70 -11.04
C ASP A 51 15.48 -12.24 -11.51
N TYR A 52 16.21 -11.51 -10.67
CA TYR A 52 17.60 -11.15 -10.96
C TYR A 52 18.50 -12.39 -11.03
N GLN A 53 18.36 -13.32 -10.09
CA GLN A 53 19.13 -14.58 -10.12
C GLN A 53 18.79 -15.42 -11.36
N HIS A 54 17.51 -15.46 -11.73
CA HIS A 54 17.06 -16.11 -12.96
C HIS A 54 17.65 -15.46 -14.22
N ALA A 55 17.67 -14.12 -14.28
CA ALA A 55 18.28 -13.39 -15.39
C ALA A 55 19.80 -13.63 -15.50
N VAL A 56 20.49 -13.81 -14.37
CA VAL A 56 21.91 -14.25 -14.36
C VAL A 56 22.04 -15.69 -14.88
N ALA A 57 21.15 -16.58 -14.45
CA ALA A 57 21.13 -17.99 -14.92
C ALA A 57 20.82 -18.12 -16.42
N GLY A 58 20.18 -17.11 -17.04
CA GLY A 58 19.94 -17.05 -18.48
C GLY A 58 21.22 -17.06 -19.35
N PHE A 59 22.40 -16.86 -18.76
CA PHE A 59 23.70 -17.02 -19.42
C PHE A 59 24.28 -18.42 -19.29
N LEU A 60 23.61 -19.32 -18.56
CA LEU A 60 24.03 -20.71 -18.42
C LEU A 60 23.28 -21.61 -19.43
N PRO A 61 23.85 -22.74 -19.81
CA PRO A 61 23.14 -23.68 -20.67
C PRO A 61 21.93 -24.29 -19.96
N THR A 62 20.82 -24.41 -20.69
CA THR A 62 19.66 -25.17 -20.26
C THR A 62 19.94 -26.66 -20.55
N VAL A 63 19.85 -27.50 -19.54
CA VAL A 63 20.03 -28.95 -19.67
C VAL A 63 18.70 -29.65 -19.52
N SER A 64 18.33 -30.50 -20.47
CA SER A 64 17.07 -31.24 -20.48
C SER A 64 17.31 -32.72 -20.82
N GLY A 65 16.58 -33.61 -20.15
CA GLY A 65 16.56 -35.03 -20.42
C GLY A 65 15.16 -35.49 -20.83
N GLY A 66 15.08 -36.41 -21.78
CA GLY A 66 13.83 -36.98 -22.23
C GLY A 66 13.89 -38.48 -22.44
N VAL A 67 12.80 -39.16 -22.12
CA VAL A 67 12.59 -40.58 -22.41
C VAL A 67 11.26 -40.71 -23.12
N GLN A 68 11.26 -41.35 -24.28
CA GLN A 68 10.05 -41.59 -25.07
C GLN A 68 9.91 -43.08 -25.36
N GLY A 69 8.77 -43.68 -25.11
CA GLY A 69 8.40 -45.02 -25.55
C GLY A 69 7.30 -44.95 -26.58
N GLN A 70 7.43 -45.63 -27.70
CA GLN A 70 6.46 -45.60 -28.78
C GLN A 70 6.19 -47.00 -29.32
N TYR A 71 4.92 -47.36 -29.42
CA TYR A 71 4.45 -48.46 -30.24
C TYR A 71 3.93 -47.90 -31.57
N ALA A 72 4.39 -48.52 -32.68
CA ALA A 72 3.89 -48.15 -34.00
C ALA A 72 3.38 -49.41 -34.74
N TRP A 73 2.22 -49.29 -35.38
CA TRP A 73 1.56 -50.33 -36.15
C TRP A 73 1.44 -49.87 -37.60
N GLY A 74 1.69 -50.79 -38.52
CA GLY A 74 1.52 -50.49 -39.94
C GLY A 74 2.79 -50.64 -40.76
N ARG A 75 2.83 -50.04 -41.94
CA ARG A 75 3.95 -50.10 -42.85
C ARG A 75 5.08 -49.21 -42.40
N ASN A 76 6.13 -49.82 -41.85
CA ASN A 76 7.32 -49.12 -41.36
C ASN A 76 8.59 -49.67 -42.06
N ILE A 77 9.65 -48.84 -42.08
CA ILE A 77 10.96 -49.29 -42.54
C ILE A 77 11.56 -50.09 -41.38
N ASP A 78 11.97 -51.32 -41.68
CA ASP A 78 12.76 -52.15 -40.79
C ASP A 78 14.21 -51.64 -40.85
N PRO A 79 14.80 -51.18 -39.74
CA PRO A 79 16.17 -50.62 -39.71
C PRO A 79 17.26 -51.67 -40.07
N GLU A 80 17.01 -52.97 -39.90
CA GLU A 80 17.96 -54.00 -40.17
C GLU A 80 18.02 -54.39 -41.64
N THR A 81 16.84 -54.45 -42.27
CA THR A 81 16.73 -54.90 -43.67
C THR A 81 16.55 -53.75 -44.66
N ASN A 82 16.29 -52.54 -44.16
CA ASN A 82 15.94 -51.33 -44.95
C ASN A 82 14.78 -51.55 -45.93
N THR A 83 13.84 -52.44 -45.60
CA THR A 83 12.65 -52.77 -46.35
C THR A 83 11.37 -52.29 -45.71
N TYR A 84 10.34 -52.01 -46.54
CA TYR A 84 9.02 -51.63 -46.02
C TYR A 84 8.19 -52.89 -45.71
N ASN A 85 7.93 -53.11 -44.42
CA ASN A 85 7.11 -54.23 -43.94
C ASN A 85 5.92 -53.72 -43.09
N ASN A 86 4.81 -54.47 -43.09
CA ASN A 86 3.70 -54.26 -42.14
C ASN A 86 4.13 -54.92 -40.81
N VAL A 87 4.52 -54.09 -39.88
CA VAL A 87 5.08 -54.55 -38.58
C VAL A 87 4.54 -53.75 -37.43
N THR A 88 4.54 -54.39 -36.30
CA THR A 88 4.39 -53.72 -34.98
C THR A 88 5.77 -53.53 -34.37
N THR A 89 6.12 -52.31 -34.08
CA THR A 89 7.43 -51.97 -33.53
C THR A 89 7.32 -51.30 -32.19
N PHE A 90 8.27 -51.53 -31.34
CA PHE A 90 8.47 -50.81 -30.09
C PHE A 90 9.80 -50.10 -30.15
N ASN A 91 9.80 -48.79 -29.90
CA ASN A 91 10.98 -47.95 -29.89
C ASN A 91 11.01 -47.14 -28.59
N ASN A 92 12.10 -47.21 -27.85
CA ASN A 92 12.44 -46.32 -26.74
C ASN A 92 13.56 -45.41 -27.17
N TYR A 93 13.35 -44.12 -26.95
CA TYR A 93 14.34 -43.09 -27.23
C TYR A 93 14.72 -42.37 -25.94
N TYR A 94 16.02 -42.25 -25.69
CA TYR A 94 16.61 -41.60 -24.55
C TYR A 94 17.50 -40.48 -25.04
N GLN A 95 17.35 -39.27 -24.46
CA GLN A 95 18.17 -38.13 -24.82
C GLN A 95 18.50 -37.28 -23.60
N LEU A 96 19.73 -36.74 -23.61
CA LEU A 96 20.16 -35.67 -22.74
C LEU A 96 20.78 -34.60 -23.63
N TYR A 97 20.27 -33.36 -23.53
CA TYR A 97 20.79 -32.26 -24.35
C TYR A 97 20.96 -31.00 -23.53
N ALA A 98 21.91 -30.17 -23.92
CA ALA A 98 22.15 -28.84 -23.39
C ALA A 98 22.11 -27.84 -24.54
N GLU A 99 21.53 -26.70 -24.27
CA GLU A 99 21.44 -25.56 -25.20
C GLU A 99 21.87 -24.29 -24.51
N LEU A 100 22.70 -23.48 -25.16
CA LEU A 100 23.20 -22.20 -24.71
C LEU A 100 22.95 -21.15 -25.79
N ASN A 101 22.24 -20.07 -25.45
CA ASN A 101 22.14 -18.89 -26.30
C ASN A 101 23.44 -18.09 -26.21
N VAL A 102 24.26 -18.15 -27.26
CA VAL A 102 25.53 -17.40 -27.34
C VAL A 102 25.29 -15.94 -27.67
N PHE A 103 24.31 -15.69 -28.55
CA PHE A 103 23.89 -14.35 -28.94
C PHE A 103 22.39 -14.34 -29.32
N ASP A 104 21.65 -13.40 -28.79
CA ASP A 104 20.20 -13.26 -28.97
C ASP A 104 19.77 -11.80 -29.28
N GLY A 105 20.64 -11.07 -29.96
CA GLY A 105 20.39 -9.65 -30.23
C GLY A 105 20.46 -8.76 -28.97
N PHE A 106 21.25 -9.14 -27.98
CA PHE A 106 21.42 -8.49 -26.70
C PHE A 106 20.16 -8.56 -25.78
N ALA A 107 19.18 -9.42 -26.09
CA ALA A 107 17.95 -9.53 -25.29
C ALA A 107 18.26 -10.01 -23.88
N THR A 108 19.06 -11.07 -23.70
CA THR A 108 19.48 -11.59 -22.38
C THR A 108 20.26 -10.54 -21.57
N ILE A 109 21.15 -9.77 -22.18
CA ILE A 109 21.92 -8.70 -21.51
C ILE A 109 20.99 -7.57 -21.05
N ASN A 110 20.02 -7.16 -21.87
CA ASN A 110 19.06 -6.12 -21.50
C ASN A 110 18.07 -6.63 -20.44
N ALA A 111 17.65 -7.89 -20.49
CA ALA A 111 16.85 -8.54 -19.45
C ALA A 111 17.58 -8.57 -18.10
N LEU A 112 18.89 -8.90 -18.10
CA LEU A 112 19.69 -8.84 -16.89
C LEU A 112 19.77 -7.41 -16.31
N LYS A 113 19.97 -6.39 -17.18
CA LYS A 113 20.00 -4.99 -16.74
C LYS A 113 18.65 -4.54 -16.17
N GLN A 114 17.55 -4.96 -16.79
CA GLN A 114 16.20 -4.70 -16.32
C GLN A 114 15.93 -5.37 -14.96
N ALA A 115 16.30 -6.65 -14.81
CA ALA A 115 16.15 -7.37 -13.55
C ALA A 115 17.02 -6.76 -12.42
N LYS A 116 18.23 -6.28 -12.75
CA LYS A 116 19.06 -5.52 -11.82
C LYS A 116 18.39 -4.22 -11.39
N LEU A 117 17.87 -3.44 -12.35
CA LEU A 117 17.13 -2.21 -12.07
C LEU A 117 15.93 -2.48 -11.15
N SER A 118 15.16 -3.55 -11.43
CA SER A 118 14.01 -3.97 -10.61
C SER A 118 14.42 -4.34 -9.17
N ARG A 119 15.52 -5.08 -9.03
CA ARG A 119 16.08 -5.40 -7.70
C ARG A 119 16.51 -4.14 -6.94
N ASP A 120 17.21 -3.24 -7.60
CA ASP A 120 17.76 -2.02 -6.99
C ASP A 120 16.63 -1.04 -6.61
N TYR A 121 15.52 -1.03 -7.35
CA TYR A 121 14.29 -0.27 -7.03
C TYR A 121 13.56 -0.77 -5.76
N SER A 122 13.83 -2.01 -5.30
CA SER A 122 13.09 -2.63 -4.19
C SER A 122 13.06 -1.79 -2.91
N ALA A 123 14.14 -1.10 -2.56
CA ALA A 123 14.19 -0.23 -1.39
C ALA A 123 13.24 0.97 -1.52
N THR A 124 13.20 1.60 -2.71
CA THR A 124 12.31 2.73 -3.00
C THR A 124 10.84 2.29 -2.99
N ALA A 125 10.52 1.11 -3.56
CA ALA A 125 9.19 0.55 -3.52
C ALA A 125 8.71 0.29 -2.09
N MET A 126 9.57 -0.25 -1.24
CA MET A 126 9.28 -0.46 0.18
C MET A 126 9.02 0.86 0.90
N GLN A 127 9.88 1.87 0.70
CA GLN A 127 9.72 3.20 1.30
C GLN A 127 8.39 3.83 0.89
N LYS A 128 8.05 3.78 -0.41
CA LYS A 128 6.78 4.30 -0.91
C LYS A 128 5.57 3.69 -0.19
N ILE A 129 5.52 2.35 -0.08
CA ILE A 129 4.41 1.65 0.59
C ILE A 129 4.33 2.02 2.08
N GLN A 130 5.48 2.21 2.74
CA GLN A 130 5.53 2.63 4.14
C GLN A 130 5.03 4.07 4.32
N ASP A 131 5.46 4.99 3.46
CA ASP A 131 5.03 6.40 3.49
C ASP A 131 3.54 6.53 3.18
N ASP A 132 3.04 5.85 2.14
CA ASP A 132 1.61 5.83 1.78
C ASP A 132 0.75 5.34 2.96
N ARG A 133 1.19 4.29 3.65
CA ARG A 133 0.49 3.76 4.83
C ARG A 133 0.55 4.73 6.02
N ALA A 134 1.70 5.34 6.27
CA ALA A 134 1.84 6.33 7.35
C ALA A 134 0.93 7.54 7.13
N ILE A 135 0.82 8.04 5.89
CA ILE A 135 -0.06 9.16 5.54
C ILE A 135 -1.53 8.78 5.72
N ASP A 136 -1.96 7.59 5.27
CA ASP A 136 -3.33 7.11 5.46
C ASP A 136 -3.70 7.00 6.95
N VAL A 137 -2.80 6.42 7.78
CA VAL A 137 -3.01 6.33 9.23
C VAL A 137 -3.03 7.69 9.89
N MET A 138 -2.17 8.62 9.47
CA MET A 138 -2.17 10.00 9.97
C MET A 138 -3.52 10.68 9.74
N GLN A 139 -4.11 10.52 8.54
CA GLN A 139 -5.42 11.06 8.24
C GLN A 139 -6.50 10.43 9.14
N LYS A 140 -6.52 9.09 9.27
CA LYS A 140 -7.51 8.37 10.09
C LYS A 140 -7.37 8.64 11.58
N TYR A 141 -6.13 8.82 12.06
CA TYR A 141 -5.88 9.22 13.44
C TYR A 141 -6.48 10.58 13.76
N VAL A 142 -6.25 11.56 12.89
CA VAL A 142 -6.77 12.91 13.07
C VAL A 142 -8.30 12.93 12.99
N ASP A 143 -8.91 12.17 12.06
CA ASP A 143 -10.36 12.02 11.96
C ASP A 143 -10.94 11.42 13.27
N ALA A 144 -10.30 10.41 13.83
CA ALA A 144 -10.73 9.76 15.08
C ALA A 144 -10.54 10.68 16.29
N ALA A 145 -9.39 11.39 16.38
CA ALA A 145 -9.12 12.36 17.45
C ALA A 145 -10.10 13.54 17.42
N TYR A 146 -10.44 14.03 16.23
CA TYR A 146 -11.46 15.05 16.06
C TYR A 146 -12.84 14.58 16.54
N ALA A 147 -13.24 13.35 16.14
CA ALA A 147 -14.53 12.79 16.53
C ALA A 147 -14.62 12.56 18.05
N GLU A 148 -13.55 12.08 18.68
CA GLU A 148 -13.49 11.89 20.14
C GLU A 148 -13.56 13.23 20.91
N ALA A 149 -12.83 14.24 20.46
CA ALA A 149 -12.90 15.56 21.06
C ALA A 149 -14.28 16.24 20.85
N SER A 150 -14.97 15.94 19.76
CA SER A 150 -16.33 16.43 19.50
C SER A 150 -17.37 15.86 20.48
N ILE A 151 -17.18 14.62 20.98
CA ILE A 151 -18.03 14.05 22.05
C ILE A 151 -17.95 14.91 23.30
N GLN A 152 -16.74 15.32 23.72
CA GLN A 152 -16.59 16.15 24.91
C GLN A 152 -17.33 17.48 24.77
N ILE A 153 -17.23 18.14 23.62
CA ILE A 153 -17.94 19.39 23.34
C ILE A 153 -19.45 19.18 23.41
N ALA A 154 -19.98 18.10 22.80
CA ALA A 154 -21.40 17.77 22.81
C ALA A 154 -21.91 17.42 24.22
N SER A 155 -21.11 16.69 25.01
CA SER A 155 -21.44 16.38 26.41
C SER A 155 -21.48 17.60 27.30
N GLU A 156 -20.52 18.52 27.18
CA GLU A 156 -20.52 19.80 27.91
C GLU A 156 -21.78 20.62 27.59
N LYS A 157 -22.20 20.60 26.30
CA LYS A 157 -23.41 21.31 25.84
C LYS A 157 -24.69 20.70 26.42
N LEU A 158 -24.80 19.36 26.41
CA LEU A 158 -25.92 18.64 26.99
C LEU A 158 -26.05 18.91 28.51
N ASP A 159 -24.94 18.90 29.25
CA ASP A 159 -24.89 19.18 30.68
C ASP A 159 -25.39 20.61 30.96
N GLU A 160 -25.01 21.58 30.13
CA GLU A 160 -25.44 22.95 30.24
C GLU A 160 -26.94 23.06 29.97
N SER A 161 -27.48 22.46 28.90
CA SER A 161 -28.89 22.47 28.56
C SER A 161 -29.73 21.80 29.64
N ASN A 162 -29.27 20.73 30.26
CA ASN A 162 -29.95 20.10 31.39
C ASN A 162 -30.01 21.00 32.62
N ARG A 163 -28.93 21.73 32.95
CA ARG A 163 -28.93 22.73 34.06
C ARG A 163 -29.92 23.85 33.77
N MET A 164 -29.98 24.31 32.51
CA MET A 164 -30.91 25.38 32.11
C MET A 164 -32.37 24.91 32.15
N LEU A 165 -32.65 23.65 31.70
CA LEU A 165 -34.00 23.06 31.83
C LEU A 165 -34.44 22.94 33.29
N ALA A 166 -33.57 22.48 34.19
CA ALA A 166 -33.89 22.41 35.61
C ALA A 166 -34.23 23.77 36.21
N LYS A 167 -33.46 24.81 35.84
CA LYS A 167 -33.73 26.20 36.24
C LYS A 167 -35.05 26.68 35.66
N MET A 168 -35.34 26.40 34.37
CA MET A 168 -36.59 26.80 33.71
C MET A 168 -37.82 26.17 34.38
N LYS A 169 -37.77 24.89 34.71
CA LYS A 169 -38.82 24.17 35.44
C LYS A 169 -39.11 24.85 36.80
N ARG A 170 -38.04 25.23 37.53
CA ARG A 170 -38.16 25.90 38.79
C ARG A 170 -38.83 27.30 38.67
N LEU A 171 -38.45 28.10 37.68
CA LEU A 171 -39.07 29.41 37.38
C LEU A 171 -40.54 29.27 36.96
N TYR A 172 -40.88 28.19 36.25
CA TYR A 172 -42.26 27.86 35.92
C TYR A 172 -43.09 27.52 37.18
N GLU A 173 -42.54 26.71 38.09
CA GLU A 173 -43.21 26.40 39.38
C GLU A 173 -43.46 27.64 40.23
N LEU A 174 -42.57 28.66 40.15
CA LEU A 174 -42.71 29.94 40.85
C LEU A 174 -43.65 30.91 40.10
N GLY A 175 -44.14 30.56 38.93
CA GLY A 175 -45.03 31.42 38.12
C GLY A 175 -44.32 32.55 37.36
N GLU A 176 -42.96 32.52 37.32
CA GLU A 176 -42.16 33.57 36.66
C GLU A 176 -41.96 33.32 35.17
N LYS A 177 -42.14 32.08 34.69
CA LYS A 177 -42.03 31.68 33.30
C LYS A 177 -43.22 30.86 32.83
N GLY A 178 -43.45 30.83 31.50
CA GLY A 178 -44.57 30.12 30.89
C GLY A 178 -44.26 28.68 30.53
N ARG A 179 -45.27 27.85 30.32
CA ARG A 179 -45.12 26.45 29.82
C ARG A 179 -44.37 26.41 28.47
N PRO A 180 -44.57 27.35 27.52
CA PRO A 180 -43.80 27.35 26.26
C PRO A 180 -42.28 27.40 26.46
N ASP A 181 -41.79 28.20 27.45
CA ASP A 181 -40.35 28.27 27.74
C ASP A 181 -39.76 26.92 28.21
N VAL A 182 -40.53 26.19 29.04
CA VAL A 182 -40.12 24.84 29.50
C VAL A 182 -40.07 23.86 28.34
N VAL A 183 -41.14 23.85 27.48
CA VAL A 183 -41.20 22.94 26.31
C VAL A 183 -40.06 23.21 25.32
N GLN A 184 -39.70 24.49 25.11
CA GLN A 184 -38.57 24.86 24.26
C GLN A 184 -37.26 24.33 24.81
N MET A 185 -37.04 24.39 26.13
CA MET A 185 -35.84 23.82 26.74
C MET A 185 -35.84 22.29 26.74
N GLU A 186 -36.99 21.62 26.89
CA GLU A 186 -37.14 20.18 26.73
C GLU A 186 -36.77 19.74 25.29
N SER A 187 -37.20 20.51 24.28
CA SER A 187 -36.81 20.26 22.87
C SER A 187 -35.29 20.42 22.66
N GLN A 188 -34.68 21.44 23.29
CA GLN A 188 -33.25 21.66 23.19
C GLN A 188 -32.45 20.53 23.82
N VAL A 189 -32.82 20.04 25.00
CA VAL A 189 -32.17 18.90 25.65
C VAL A 189 -32.28 17.66 24.74
N ALA A 190 -33.44 17.38 24.16
CA ALA A 190 -33.60 16.24 23.24
C ALA A 190 -32.72 16.36 21.97
N GLU A 191 -32.52 17.57 21.46
CA GLU A 191 -31.61 17.82 20.34
C GLU A 191 -30.14 17.60 20.75
N ASP A 192 -29.75 18.09 21.93
CA ASP A 192 -28.37 17.90 22.42
C ASP A 192 -28.08 16.44 22.79
N GLU A 193 -29.05 15.67 23.29
CA GLU A 193 -28.96 14.21 23.49
C GLU A 193 -28.78 13.48 22.15
N TYR A 194 -29.54 13.85 21.12
CA TYR A 194 -29.37 13.33 19.78
C TYR A 194 -27.98 13.64 19.24
N ASN A 195 -27.50 14.88 19.37
CA ASN A 195 -26.20 15.32 18.91
C ASN A 195 -25.06 14.54 19.62
N LEU A 196 -25.14 14.36 20.93
CA LEU A 196 -24.16 13.53 21.67
C LEU A 196 -24.13 12.09 21.15
N THR A 197 -25.30 11.45 21.02
CA THR A 197 -25.39 10.09 20.47
C THR A 197 -24.83 10.01 19.05
N HIS A 198 -25.08 11.02 18.23
CA HIS A 198 -24.52 11.10 16.88
C HIS A 198 -23.00 11.17 16.90
N GLN A 199 -22.39 12.05 17.73
CA GLN A 199 -20.93 12.17 17.84
C GLN A 199 -20.29 10.87 18.38
N GLU A 200 -20.91 10.19 19.34
CA GLU A 200 -20.44 8.89 19.81
C GLU A 200 -20.40 7.84 18.69
N ASN A 201 -21.42 7.81 17.83
CA ASN A 201 -21.46 6.91 16.70
C ASN A 201 -20.39 7.25 15.64
N VAL A 202 -20.19 8.53 15.35
CA VAL A 202 -19.11 9.00 14.45
C VAL A 202 -17.75 8.62 15.00
N ALA A 203 -17.52 8.81 16.30
CA ALA A 203 -16.26 8.45 16.94
C ALA A 203 -15.98 6.93 16.88
N LYS A 204 -17.00 6.10 17.14
CA LYS A 204 -16.86 4.63 16.98
C LYS A 204 -16.50 4.22 15.55
N GLN A 205 -17.12 4.85 14.54
CA GLN A 205 -16.83 4.60 13.13
C GLN A 205 -15.42 5.06 12.74
N SER A 206 -15.01 6.26 13.17
CA SER A 206 -13.67 6.81 12.88
C SER A 206 -12.58 5.99 13.56
N LEU A 207 -12.80 5.54 14.81
CA LEU A 207 -11.87 4.65 15.52
C LEU A 207 -11.75 3.29 14.83
N LEU A 208 -12.86 2.73 14.34
CA LEU A 208 -12.86 1.49 13.56
C LEU A 208 -12.09 1.67 12.25
N ALA A 209 -12.27 2.80 11.56
CA ALA A 209 -11.52 3.11 10.34
C ALA A 209 -10.01 3.22 10.61
N LEU A 210 -9.61 3.84 11.73
CA LEU A 210 -8.22 3.89 12.16
C LEU A 210 -7.66 2.50 12.48
N LYS A 211 -8.38 1.68 13.27
CA LYS A 211 -7.98 0.29 13.55
C LYS A 211 -7.80 -0.52 12.27
N SER A 212 -8.70 -0.36 11.32
CA SER A 212 -8.60 -1.01 10.00
C SER A 212 -7.37 -0.55 9.22
N ALA A 213 -7.09 0.76 9.18
CA ALA A 213 -5.90 1.30 8.53
C ALA A 213 -4.60 0.83 9.18
N MET A 214 -4.60 0.64 10.49
CA MET A 214 -3.46 0.10 11.25
C MET A 214 -3.33 -1.42 11.15
N ASN A 215 -4.32 -2.13 10.65
CA ASN A 215 -4.46 -3.58 10.79
C ASN A 215 -4.43 -4.03 12.27
N PHE A 216 -5.10 -3.24 13.12
CA PHE A 216 -5.21 -3.47 14.56
C PHE A 216 -6.45 -4.33 14.86
N PRO A 217 -6.40 -5.26 15.84
CA PRO A 217 -7.56 -6.09 16.19
C PRO A 217 -8.77 -5.23 16.60
N VAL A 218 -9.96 -5.58 16.10
CA VAL A 218 -11.19 -4.80 16.33
C VAL A 218 -11.65 -4.87 17.79
N ASP A 219 -11.42 -6.01 18.42
CA ASP A 219 -11.82 -6.37 19.80
C ASP A 219 -10.88 -5.81 20.88
N GLU A 220 -9.68 -5.38 20.53
CA GLU A 220 -8.76 -4.73 21.47
C GLU A 220 -9.09 -3.23 21.63
N GLU A 221 -8.97 -2.71 22.85
CA GLU A 221 -9.21 -1.29 23.13
C GLU A 221 -8.06 -0.43 22.61
N LEU A 222 -8.38 0.65 21.88
CA LEU A 222 -7.43 1.64 21.38
C LEU A 222 -7.82 3.01 21.94
N LYS A 223 -7.01 3.55 22.86
CA LYS A 223 -7.16 4.90 23.44
C LYS A 223 -6.19 5.86 22.76
N LEU A 224 -6.71 6.94 22.22
CA LEU A 224 -5.89 7.94 21.54
C LEU A 224 -5.34 8.98 22.53
N GLU A 225 -4.14 9.47 22.26
CA GLU A 225 -3.57 10.61 22.96
C GLU A 225 -4.03 11.91 22.31
N LEU A 226 -5.00 12.61 22.92
CA LEU A 226 -5.56 13.85 22.40
C LEU A 226 -4.67 15.07 22.72
N LYS A 227 -3.37 15.00 22.44
CA LYS A 227 -2.52 16.19 22.58
C LYS A 227 -2.61 17.07 21.35
N SER A 228 -2.86 18.36 21.55
CA SER A 228 -2.70 19.37 20.53
C SER A 228 -1.21 19.51 20.15
N GLY A 229 -0.79 18.71 19.16
CA GLY A 229 0.62 18.64 18.72
C GLY A 229 0.97 19.65 17.61
N TYR A 230 0.11 20.66 17.36
CA TYR A 230 0.49 21.70 16.40
C TYR A 230 1.55 22.63 16.99
N LYS A 231 2.54 22.96 16.17
CA LYS A 231 3.48 24.03 16.47
C LYS A 231 2.90 25.32 15.96
N GLU A 232 3.01 26.39 16.77
CA GLU A 232 2.75 27.71 16.22
C GLU A 232 3.67 27.93 15.02
N VAL A 233 3.06 28.23 13.88
CA VAL A 233 3.81 28.50 12.65
C VAL A 233 4.43 29.88 12.84
N SER A 234 5.77 29.92 12.90
CA SER A 234 6.51 31.17 12.70
C SER A 234 6.10 31.75 11.34
N GLU A 235 5.82 33.05 11.26
CA GLU A 235 5.37 33.77 10.05
C GLU A 235 6.35 33.73 8.85
N SER A 236 7.48 33.05 8.96
CA SER A 236 8.42 32.87 7.85
C SER A 236 7.82 31.88 6.85
N GLY A 237 7.22 32.42 5.79
CA GLY A 237 6.59 31.67 4.72
C GLY A 237 7.57 30.64 4.12
N VAL A 238 7.19 29.39 4.14
CA VAL A 238 7.93 28.31 3.49
C VAL A 238 7.71 28.43 1.99
N ASN A 239 8.79 28.67 1.21
CA ASN A 239 8.67 28.72 -0.24
C ASN A 239 8.48 27.30 -0.79
N TYR A 240 7.29 27.00 -1.31
CA TYR A 240 6.95 25.69 -1.87
C TYR A 240 7.88 25.26 -3.02
N GLU A 241 8.38 26.21 -3.81
CA GLU A 241 9.31 25.91 -4.91
C GLU A 241 10.63 25.34 -4.39
N THR A 242 11.16 25.92 -3.29
CA THR A 242 12.37 25.39 -2.63
C THR A 242 12.13 24.00 -2.05
N VAL A 243 10.97 23.77 -1.46
CA VAL A 243 10.57 22.44 -0.93
C VAL A 243 10.47 21.43 -2.07
N TYR A 244 9.82 21.79 -3.18
CA TYR A 244 9.71 20.93 -4.35
C TYR A 244 11.08 20.55 -4.92
N GLN A 245 11.96 21.54 -5.13
CA GLN A 245 13.30 21.28 -5.65
C GLN A 245 14.13 20.36 -4.74
N GLY A 246 13.98 20.47 -3.45
CA GLY A 246 14.59 19.54 -2.50
C GLY A 246 13.99 18.14 -2.57
N PHE A 247 12.66 18.03 -2.53
CA PHE A 247 11.97 16.75 -2.43
C PHE A 247 11.95 15.94 -3.73
N GLN A 248 11.99 16.56 -4.91
CA GLN A 248 11.98 15.86 -6.18
C GLN A 248 13.09 14.80 -6.32
N HIS A 249 14.24 14.99 -5.67
CA HIS A 249 15.37 14.05 -5.73
C HIS A 249 15.22 12.86 -4.78
N ILE A 250 14.41 12.99 -3.76
CA ILE A 250 14.21 11.94 -2.74
C ILE A 250 12.84 11.28 -2.84
N SER A 251 11.88 11.92 -3.51
CA SER A 251 10.49 11.45 -3.65
C SER A 251 10.40 9.99 -4.12
N PRO A 252 9.77 9.10 -3.33
CA PRO A 252 9.56 7.72 -3.76
C PRO A 252 8.64 7.61 -4.98
N ASP A 253 7.68 8.53 -5.15
CA ASP A 253 6.77 8.57 -6.29
C ASP A 253 7.49 8.88 -7.59
N LEU A 254 8.37 9.90 -7.60
CA LEU A 254 9.17 10.23 -8.78
C LEU A 254 10.14 9.12 -9.13
N LYS A 255 10.84 8.56 -8.14
CA LYS A 255 11.74 7.41 -8.36
C LYS A 255 10.99 6.20 -8.91
N SER A 256 9.73 5.99 -8.49
CA SER A 256 8.86 4.94 -9.04
C SER A 256 8.54 5.20 -10.52
N ALA A 257 8.16 6.41 -10.86
CA ALA A 257 7.88 6.79 -12.24
C ALA A 257 9.14 6.73 -13.13
N GLU A 258 10.29 7.15 -12.64
CA GLU A 258 11.59 7.03 -13.33
C GLU A 258 11.99 5.56 -13.55
N TYR A 259 11.76 4.71 -12.55
CA TYR A 259 11.94 3.26 -12.70
C TYR A 259 11.08 2.69 -13.83
N GLU A 260 9.79 3.07 -13.91
CA GLU A 260 8.89 2.59 -14.98
C GLU A 260 9.35 3.04 -16.37
N VAL A 261 9.89 4.26 -16.51
CA VAL A 261 10.47 4.74 -17.78
C VAL A 261 11.68 3.90 -18.20
N GLU A 262 12.62 3.65 -17.28
CA GLU A 262 13.80 2.84 -17.60
C GLU A 262 13.44 1.35 -17.83
N ARG A 263 12.48 0.80 -17.10
CA ARG A 263 11.95 -0.54 -17.31
C ARG A 263 11.38 -0.68 -18.72
N ALA A 264 10.48 0.24 -19.12
CA ALA A 264 9.89 0.24 -20.45
C ALA A 264 10.93 0.46 -21.56
N ARG A 265 11.98 1.25 -21.28
CA ARG A 265 13.11 1.41 -22.19
C ARG A 265 13.89 0.11 -22.41
N TYR A 266 14.07 -0.70 -21.35
CA TYR A 266 14.67 -2.03 -21.49
C TYR A 266 13.74 -2.98 -22.26
N ASP A 267 12.43 -2.96 -22.02
CA ASP A 267 11.44 -3.74 -22.79
C ASP A 267 11.54 -3.43 -24.29
N TYR A 268 11.66 -2.14 -24.63
CA TYR A 268 11.86 -1.71 -26.02
C TYR A 268 13.20 -2.22 -26.60
N LYS A 269 14.30 -2.18 -25.84
CA LYS A 269 15.60 -2.72 -26.28
C LYS A 269 15.55 -4.24 -26.50
N ILE A 270 14.88 -4.97 -25.60
CA ILE A 270 14.68 -6.42 -25.71
C ILE A 270 13.86 -6.75 -26.96
N ALA A 271 12.75 -6.04 -27.19
CA ALA A 271 11.93 -6.22 -28.36
C ALA A 271 12.70 -5.96 -29.66
N LYS A 272 13.51 -4.88 -29.71
CA LYS A 272 14.40 -4.59 -30.84
C LYS A 272 15.46 -5.68 -31.06
N GLY A 273 16.03 -6.19 -29.98
CA GLY A 273 17.04 -7.25 -30.03
C GLY A 273 16.51 -8.50 -30.74
N ARG A 274 15.24 -8.83 -30.52
CA ARG A 274 14.58 -9.98 -31.18
C ARG A 274 14.40 -9.85 -32.69
N LEU A 275 14.69 -8.71 -33.29
CA LEU A 275 14.77 -8.52 -34.74
C LEU A 275 16.15 -8.88 -35.30
N LEU A 276 17.17 -9.00 -34.45
CA LEU A 276 18.53 -9.34 -34.82
C LEU A 276 18.68 -10.86 -34.96
N PRO A 277 19.69 -11.35 -35.70
CA PRO A 277 20.04 -12.77 -35.70
C PRO A 277 20.33 -13.30 -34.30
N SER A 278 20.05 -14.57 -34.06
CA SER A 278 20.44 -15.28 -32.83
C SER A 278 21.35 -16.44 -33.15
N LEU A 279 22.28 -16.71 -32.22
CA LEU A 279 23.26 -17.80 -32.32
C LEU A 279 23.13 -18.67 -31.08
N SER A 280 22.81 -19.94 -31.25
CA SER A 280 22.75 -20.92 -30.18
C SER A 280 23.76 -22.05 -30.40
N LEU A 281 24.32 -22.53 -29.29
CA LEU A 281 25.16 -23.71 -29.23
C LEU A 281 24.37 -24.82 -28.53
N GLY A 282 24.12 -25.91 -29.23
CA GLY A 282 23.45 -27.10 -28.72
C GLY A 282 24.35 -28.32 -28.77
N GLY A 283 24.24 -29.19 -27.78
CA GLY A 283 24.92 -30.47 -27.78
C GLY A 283 24.17 -31.52 -26.97
N GLY A 284 24.29 -32.75 -27.32
CA GLY A 284 23.58 -33.80 -26.60
C GLY A 284 24.07 -35.20 -26.88
N ILE A 285 23.64 -36.12 -26.05
CA ILE A 285 23.79 -37.55 -26.18
C ILE A 285 22.40 -38.18 -26.31
N SER A 286 22.25 -39.13 -27.23
CA SER A 286 21.01 -39.88 -27.39
C SER A 286 21.30 -41.35 -27.63
N THR A 287 20.36 -42.21 -27.28
CA THR A 287 20.39 -43.63 -27.59
C THR A 287 18.97 -44.15 -27.76
N ASN A 288 18.83 -45.27 -28.45
CA ASN A 288 17.52 -45.86 -28.62
C ASN A 288 17.58 -47.38 -28.47
N TYR A 289 16.43 -47.95 -28.10
CA TYR A 289 16.15 -49.36 -28.15
C TYR A 289 15.00 -49.61 -29.12
N TYR A 290 15.20 -50.47 -30.08
CA TYR A 290 14.22 -50.85 -31.10
C TYR A 290 13.92 -52.36 -31.02
N LYS A 291 12.63 -52.72 -31.16
CA LYS A 291 12.19 -54.10 -31.27
C LYS A 291 11.04 -54.22 -32.25
N ASN A 292 11.19 -55.08 -33.25
CA ASN A 292 10.11 -55.50 -34.12
C ASN A 292 9.37 -56.67 -33.43
N LEU A 293 8.07 -56.43 -33.12
CA LEU A 293 7.22 -57.40 -32.39
C LEU A 293 6.47 -58.36 -33.34
N SER A 294 6.47 -58.09 -34.63
CA SER A 294 5.83 -58.92 -35.67
C SER A 294 6.74 -60.01 -36.20
N GLN A 295 8.04 -59.92 -35.99
CA GLN A 295 9.02 -60.91 -36.47
C GLN A 295 9.74 -61.56 -35.28
N LYS A 296 9.85 -62.91 -35.30
CA LYS A 296 10.69 -63.67 -34.36
C LYS A 296 12.15 -63.65 -34.83
N GLY A 297 12.79 -62.50 -34.78
CA GLY A 297 14.19 -62.32 -35.04
C GLY A 297 15.01 -62.31 -33.74
N GLN A 298 16.30 -62.58 -33.83
CA GLN A 298 17.24 -62.48 -32.73
C GLN A 298 17.71 -61.01 -32.66
N TYR A 299 16.98 -60.19 -31.91
CA TYR A 299 17.37 -58.79 -31.66
C TYR A 299 18.33 -58.72 -30.52
N ASP A 300 19.30 -57.82 -30.63
CA ASP A 300 20.17 -57.49 -29.51
C ASP A 300 19.33 -57.03 -28.28
N GLY A 301 19.74 -57.50 -27.13
CA GLY A 301 19.08 -57.13 -25.87
C GLY A 301 19.18 -55.63 -25.60
N PHE A 302 18.27 -55.12 -24.75
CA PHE A 302 18.20 -53.71 -24.38
C PHE A 302 19.58 -53.12 -24.03
N ALA A 303 20.39 -53.81 -23.19
CA ALA A 303 21.67 -53.30 -22.73
C ALA A 303 22.70 -53.19 -23.85
N SER A 304 22.64 -54.08 -24.87
CA SER A 304 23.50 -54.05 -26.05
C SER A 304 23.14 -52.87 -26.93
N GLN A 305 21.86 -52.77 -27.32
CA GLN A 305 21.39 -51.67 -28.16
C GLN A 305 21.57 -50.29 -27.48
N PHE A 306 21.25 -50.18 -26.17
CA PHE A 306 21.42 -48.95 -25.43
C PHE A 306 22.86 -48.42 -25.48
N ARG A 307 23.84 -49.32 -25.43
CA ARG A 307 25.26 -48.98 -25.49
C ARG A 307 25.76 -48.75 -26.92
N ASN A 308 25.31 -49.57 -27.86
CA ASN A 308 25.81 -49.53 -29.24
C ASN A 308 25.15 -48.44 -30.07
N ASN A 309 23.91 -48.04 -29.76
CA ASN A 309 23.18 -47.00 -30.46
C ASN A 309 23.42 -45.57 -29.89
N GLN A 310 24.44 -45.44 -29.05
CA GLN A 310 24.79 -44.14 -28.46
C GLN A 310 25.36 -43.22 -29.54
N GLY A 311 24.73 -42.05 -29.65
CA GLY A 311 25.16 -40.99 -30.54
C GLY A 311 25.33 -39.67 -29.80
N GLU A 312 26.35 -38.91 -30.18
CA GLU A 312 26.65 -37.58 -29.63
C GLU A 312 26.62 -36.56 -30.76
N TYR A 313 26.19 -35.36 -30.45
CA TYR A 313 26.20 -34.26 -31.42
C TYR A 313 26.56 -32.92 -30.76
N LEU A 314 27.17 -32.04 -31.55
CA LEU A 314 27.37 -30.63 -31.26
C LEU A 314 26.90 -29.82 -32.45
N ALA A 315 26.05 -28.83 -32.21
CA ALA A 315 25.46 -28.00 -33.25
C ALA A 315 25.55 -26.51 -32.90
N LEU A 316 25.96 -25.71 -33.87
CA LEU A 316 25.92 -24.26 -33.80
C LEU A 316 24.83 -23.79 -34.77
N THR A 317 23.78 -23.15 -34.25
CA THR A 317 22.62 -22.74 -35.02
C THR A 317 22.54 -21.21 -35.10
N LEU A 318 22.65 -20.67 -36.31
CA LEU A 318 22.39 -19.25 -36.60
C LEU A 318 20.96 -19.10 -37.12
N SER A 319 20.10 -18.39 -36.40
CA SER A 319 18.72 -18.08 -36.83
C SER A 319 18.62 -16.61 -37.23
N ILE A 320 18.22 -16.36 -38.46
CA ILE A 320 18.09 -15.00 -39.01
C ILE A 320 16.60 -14.74 -39.29
N PRO A 321 15.92 -13.89 -38.51
CA PRO A 321 14.54 -13.53 -38.73
C PRO A 321 14.45 -12.55 -39.95
N ILE A 322 13.93 -13.02 -41.06
CA ILE A 322 13.79 -12.18 -42.27
C ILE A 322 12.55 -11.31 -42.16
N TYR A 323 11.40 -11.88 -41.84
CA TYR A 323 10.15 -11.18 -41.59
C TYR A 323 9.30 -11.91 -40.57
N ASN A 324 8.81 -11.14 -39.58
CA ASN A 324 7.86 -11.63 -38.59
C ASN A 324 7.02 -10.44 -38.10
N SER A 325 5.73 -10.42 -38.46
CA SER A 325 4.80 -9.33 -38.13
C SER A 325 4.68 -9.10 -36.61
N ASP A 326 4.69 -10.20 -35.81
CA ASP A 326 4.51 -10.12 -34.36
C ASP A 326 5.72 -9.48 -33.66
N ARG A 327 6.93 -9.76 -34.17
CA ARG A 327 8.14 -9.09 -33.67
C ARG A 327 8.12 -7.60 -33.97
N TRP A 328 7.73 -7.20 -35.19
CA TRP A 328 7.58 -5.79 -35.56
C TRP A 328 6.49 -5.09 -34.74
N HIS A 329 5.36 -5.77 -34.55
CA HIS A 329 4.30 -5.27 -33.68
C HIS A 329 4.80 -5.06 -32.25
N SER A 330 5.50 -6.04 -31.68
CA SER A 330 6.08 -5.99 -30.31
C SER A 330 7.03 -4.79 -30.14
N VAL A 331 7.86 -4.49 -31.17
CA VAL A 331 8.76 -3.32 -31.13
C VAL A 331 7.97 -2.02 -31.13
N LYS A 332 6.95 -1.90 -31.99
CA LYS A 332 6.10 -0.69 -32.03
C LYS A 332 5.35 -0.51 -30.71
N LYS A 333 4.79 -1.58 -30.19
CA LYS A 333 4.08 -1.57 -28.89
C LYS A 333 5.01 -1.15 -27.76
N ALA A 334 6.17 -1.79 -27.61
CA ALA A 334 7.12 -1.45 -26.56
C ALA A 334 7.65 -0.01 -26.66
N ARG A 335 7.77 0.53 -27.88
CA ARG A 335 8.09 1.95 -28.09
C ARG A 335 6.98 2.86 -27.55
N ASN A 336 5.72 2.54 -27.85
CA ASN A 336 4.58 3.31 -27.35
C ASN A 336 4.46 3.22 -25.83
N ASP A 337 4.69 2.02 -25.24
CA ASP A 337 4.68 1.82 -23.80
C ASP A 337 5.78 2.65 -23.13
N TRP A 338 6.97 2.75 -23.73
CA TRP A 338 8.03 3.63 -23.22
C TRP A 338 7.65 5.11 -23.32
N GLN A 339 7.05 5.57 -24.41
CA GLN A 339 6.55 6.94 -24.54
C GLN A 339 5.44 7.24 -23.50
N LEU A 340 4.53 6.30 -23.29
CA LEU A 340 3.49 6.42 -22.25
C LEU A 340 4.10 6.57 -20.86
N ALA A 341 5.13 5.77 -20.54
CA ALA A 341 5.83 5.89 -19.28
C ALA A 341 6.48 7.27 -19.09
N GLN A 342 7.02 7.88 -20.15
CA GLN A 342 7.56 9.24 -20.11
C GLN A 342 6.47 10.28 -19.81
N VAL A 343 5.30 10.17 -20.46
CA VAL A 343 4.15 11.06 -20.18
C VAL A 343 3.67 10.91 -18.74
N ASN A 344 3.61 9.67 -18.22
CA ASN A 344 3.23 9.40 -16.84
C ASN A 344 4.25 10.00 -15.83
N LEU A 345 5.54 10.01 -16.17
CA LEU A 345 6.56 10.67 -15.36
C LEU A 345 6.35 12.19 -15.31
N GLU A 346 6.05 12.82 -16.43
CA GLU A 346 5.75 14.27 -16.49
C GLU A 346 4.48 14.59 -15.67
N GLU A 347 3.45 13.76 -15.79
CA GLU A 347 2.24 13.89 -14.99
C GLU A 347 2.52 13.75 -13.49
N THR A 348 3.35 12.77 -13.10
CA THR A 348 3.75 12.55 -11.70
C THR A 348 4.52 13.74 -11.16
N ARG A 349 5.43 14.33 -11.95
CA ARG A 349 6.16 15.56 -11.56
C ARG A 349 5.22 16.72 -11.31
N ARG A 350 4.27 16.94 -12.21
CA ARG A 350 3.26 18.00 -12.05
C ARG A 350 2.38 17.77 -10.83
N LYS A 351 1.87 16.54 -10.64
CA LYS A 351 1.07 16.20 -9.47
C LYS A 351 1.83 16.43 -8.17
N LEU A 352 3.09 16.02 -8.11
CA LEU A 352 3.92 16.24 -6.92
C LEU A 352 4.15 17.75 -6.64
N HIS A 353 4.41 18.53 -7.68
CA HIS A 353 4.54 19.99 -7.55
C HIS A 353 3.25 20.60 -6.98
N ASP A 354 2.10 20.26 -7.56
CA ASP A 354 0.80 20.75 -7.13
C ASP A 354 0.47 20.32 -5.68
N GLN A 355 0.76 19.08 -5.31
CA GLN A 355 0.57 18.57 -3.95
C GLN A 355 1.43 19.30 -2.91
N ILE A 356 2.68 19.59 -3.22
CA ILE A 356 3.57 20.34 -2.34
C ILE A 356 3.09 21.78 -2.21
N ALA A 357 2.78 22.44 -3.33
CA ALA A 357 2.25 23.80 -3.32
C ALA A 357 0.96 23.88 -2.48
N GLN A 358 0.02 22.95 -2.70
CA GLN A 358 -1.21 22.87 -1.94
C GLN A 358 -0.96 22.62 -0.44
N ALA A 359 -0.06 21.71 -0.08
CA ALA A 359 0.24 21.42 1.33
C ALA A 359 0.83 22.63 2.06
N VAL A 360 1.74 23.39 1.41
CA VAL A 360 2.32 24.61 1.98
C VAL A 360 1.26 25.70 2.11
N MET A 361 0.48 25.94 1.05
CA MET A 361 -0.59 26.95 1.07
C MET A 361 -1.66 26.64 2.13
N ASP A 362 -2.04 25.35 2.24
CA ASP A 362 -3.00 24.90 3.24
C ASP A 362 -2.45 25.07 4.67
N ALA A 363 -1.18 24.74 4.90
CA ALA A 363 -0.55 24.91 6.22
C ALA A 363 -0.55 26.40 6.66
N GLU A 364 -0.22 27.30 5.75
CA GLU A 364 -0.28 28.75 6.02
C GLU A 364 -1.72 29.24 6.18
N GLY A 365 -2.63 28.79 5.31
CA GLY A 365 -4.04 29.14 5.34
C GLY A 365 -4.70 28.73 6.66
N TYR A 366 -4.58 27.45 7.03
CA TYR A 366 -5.16 26.93 8.28
C TYR A 366 -4.52 27.55 9.53
N ALA A 367 -3.24 27.90 9.51
CA ALA A 367 -2.64 28.63 10.63
C ALA A 367 -3.27 30.01 10.84
N LYS A 368 -3.50 30.77 9.75
CA LYS A 368 -4.18 32.07 9.80
C LYS A 368 -5.64 31.93 10.21
N GLU A 369 -6.37 30.96 9.63
CA GLU A 369 -7.76 30.68 9.97
C GLU A 369 -7.90 30.26 11.42
N LEU A 370 -7.03 29.39 11.95
CA LEU A 370 -7.03 28.98 13.35
C LEU A 370 -6.86 30.17 14.29
N HIS A 371 -5.91 31.07 14.00
CA HIS A 371 -5.69 32.28 14.81
C HIS A 371 -6.96 33.17 14.84
N GLN A 372 -7.66 33.36 13.69
CA GLN A 372 -8.88 34.10 13.64
C GLN A 372 -10.04 33.37 14.38
N MET A 373 -10.11 32.05 14.24
CA MET A 373 -11.12 31.25 14.90
C MET A 373 -10.95 31.27 16.44
N GLN A 374 -9.72 31.24 16.95
CA GLN A 374 -9.44 31.39 18.38
C GLN A 374 -9.95 32.74 18.93
N LYS A 375 -9.75 33.81 18.17
CA LYS A 375 -10.33 35.13 18.53
C LYS A 375 -11.86 35.13 18.53
N LYS A 376 -12.45 34.46 17.52
CA LYS A 376 -13.90 34.29 17.42
C LYS A 376 -14.44 33.50 18.61
N VAL A 377 -13.84 32.36 18.97
CA VAL A 377 -14.23 31.54 20.12
C VAL A 377 -14.17 32.35 21.43
N ALA A 378 -13.11 33.13 21.62
CA ALA A 378 -13.00 34.00 22.80
C ALA A 378 -14.12 35.05 22.88
N SER A 379 -14.46 35.66 21.72
CA SER A 379 -15.56 36.64 21.63
C SER A 379 -16.94 36.00 21.82
N ASP A 380 -17.20 34.84 21.19
CA ASP A 380 -18.47 34.11 21.32
C ASP A 380 -18.65 33.58 22.75
N SER A 381 -17.58 33.14 23.42
CA SER A 381 -17.58 32.72 24.82
C SER A 381 -17.99 33.88 25.73
N LEU A 382 -17.39 35.07 25.54
CA LEU A 382 -17.75 36.26 26.30
C LEU A 382 -19.22 36.67 26.04
N ALA A 383 -19.64 36.67 24.76
CA ALA A 383 -21.04 37.01 24.37
C ALA A 383 -22.03 36.05 25.03
N TYR A 384 -21.71 34.72 24.99
CA TYR A 384 -22.55 33.74 25.66
C TYR A 384 -22.64 33.96 27.19
N HIS A 385 -21.53 34.21 27.89
CA HIS A 385 -21.51 34.50 29.31
C HIS A 385 -22.33 35.76 29.65
N MET A 386 -22.27 36.82 28.81
CA MET A 386 -23.08 38.01 28.99
C MET A 386 -24.57 37.74 28.77
N SER A 387 -24.91 36.93 27.74
CA SER A 387 -26.28 36.52 27.44
C SER A 387 -26.86 35.66 28.58
N SER A 388 -26.08 34.75 29.16
CA SER A 388 -26.47 33.93 30.29
C SER A 388 -26.81 34.79 31.51
N ARG A 389 -25.99 35.80 31.86
CA ARG A 389 -26.28 36.74 32.94
C ARG A 389 -27.55 37.55 32.69
N LYS A 390 -27.72 38.14 31.48
CA LYS A 390 -28.96 38.88 31.13
C LYS A 390 -30.20 38.00 31.22
N PHE A 391 -30.08 36.75 30.79
CA PHE A 391 -31.17 35.79 30.93
C PHE A 391 -31.48 35.48 32.39
N GLU A 392 -30.48 35.39 33.26
CA GLU A 392 -30.65 35.22 34.72
C GLU A 392 -31.37 36.39 35.38
N GLU A 393 -31.16 37.61 34.85
CA GLU A 393 -31.81 38.83 35.30
C GLU A 393 -33.19 39.05 34.63
N GLY A 394 -33.65 38.09 33.78
CA GLY A 394 -34.94 38.19 33.10
C GLY A 394 -34.97 39.15 31.91
N MET A 395 -33.81 39.66 31.49
CA MET A 395 -33.69 40.68 30.42
C MET A 395 -33.46 40.09 29.04
N LEU A 396 -33.36 38.76 28.91
CA LEU A 396 -33.12 38.08 27.64
C LEU A 396 -34.10 36.92 27.45
N SER A 397 -34.51 36.66 26.21
CA SER A 397 -35.37 35.52 25.89
C SER A 397 -34.58 34.18 25.89
N THR A 398 -35.28 33.06 26.10
CA THR A 398 -34.73 31.71 26.00
C THR A 398 -34.16 31.46 24.59
N PHE A 399 -34.81 31.98 23.56
CA PHE A 399 -34.37 31.87 22.17
C PHE A 399 -33.03 32.56 21.92
N ASP A 400 -32.85 33.79 22.43
CA ASP A 400 -31.59 34.53 22.24
C ASP A 400 -30.42 33.87 22.97
N LEU A 401 -30.66 33.34 24.19
CA LEU A 401 -29.67 32.58 24.94
C LEU A 401 -29.25 31.32 24.16
N HIS A 402 -30.23 30.58 23.64
CA HIS A 402 -29.97 29.40 22.83
C HIS A 402 -29.13 29.74 21.58
N THR A 403 -29.49 30.84 20.88
CA THR A 403 -28.73 31.30 19.71
C THR A 403 -27.27 31.61 20.06
N ALA A 404 -27.02 32.27 21.19
CA ALA A 404 -25.66 32.55 21.64
C ALA A 404 -24.86 31.26 21.98
N ALA A 405 -25.52 30.31 22.64
CA ALA A 405 -24.92 28.99 22.96
C ALA A 405 -24.61 28.20 21.70
N GLN A 406 -25.49 28.17 20.70
CA GLN A 406 -25.29 27.50 19.43
C GLN A 406 -24.12 28.12 18.65
N THR A 407 -24.02 29.46 18.63
CA THR A 407 -22.90 30.17 17.99
C THR A 407 -21.55 29.80 18.61
N LEU A 408 -21.48 29.72 19.94
CA LEU A 408 -20.26 29.29 20.66
C LEU A 408 -19.91 27.83 20.33
N LEU A 409 -20.89 26.92 20.34
CA LEU A 409 -20.68 25.52 20.00
C LEU A 409 -20.06 25.36 18.58
N GLU A 410 -20.68 26.03 17.59
CA GLU A 410 -20.20 26.00 16.21
C GLU A 410 -18.77 26.54 16.07
N SER A 411 -18.44 27.62 16.77
CA SER A 411 -17.12 28.22 16.72
C SER A 411 -16.06 27.30 17.38
N ARG A 412 -16.38 26.64 18.49
CA ARG A 412 -15.47 25.65 19.15
C ARG A 412 -15.23 24.42 18.26
N ILE A 413 -16.27 23.91 17.61
CA ILE A 413 -16.14 22.77 16.67
C ILE A 413 -15.25 23.15 15.48
N LYS A 414 -15.44 24.36 14.91
CA LYS A 414 -14.61 24.85 13.80
C LYS A 414 -13.15 25.07 14.22
N GLU A 415 -12.91 25.60 15.42
CA GLU A 415 -11.56 25.76 15.97
C GLU A 415 -10.86 24.40 16.05
N LEU A 416 -11.51 23.39 16.62
CA LEU A 416 -10.99 22.04 16.72
C LEU A 416 -10.68 21.44 15.33
N GLN A 417 -11.59 21.63 14.36
CA GLN A 417 -11.38 21.18 12.99
C GLN A 417 -10.13 21.81 12.35
N MET A 418 -9.96 23.15 12.51
CA MET A 418 -8.80 23.88 11.98
C MET A 418 -7.50 23.40 12.64
N GLN A 419 -7.51 23.13 13.95
CA GLN A 419 -6.35 22.56 14.66
C GLN A 419 -5.94 21.22 14.06
N MET A 420 -6.89 20.32 13.84
CA MET A 420 -6.64 18.99 13.31
C MET A 420 -6.12 19.02 11.85
N LEU A 421 -6.70 19.86 11.01
CA LEU A 421 -6.25 20.07 9.64
C LEU A 421 -4.83 20.64 9.59
N LEU A 422 -4.53 21.60 10.45
CA LEU A 422 -3.20 22.21 10.55
C LEU A 422 -2.13 21.16 10.92
N ILE A 423 -2.40 20.26 11.87
CA ILE A 423 -1.48 19.18 12.26
C ILE A 423 -1.10 18.32 11.04
N ILE A 424 -2.10 17.90 10.25
CA ILE A 424 -1.85 17.09 9.05
C ILE A 424 -0.95 17.84 8.06
N LYS A 425 -1.30 19.12 7.77
CA LYS A 425 -0.58 19.89 6.76
C LYS A 425 0.85 20.22 7.19
N GLN A 426 1.07 20.52 8.47
CA GLN A 426 2.42 20.71 9.01
C GLN A 426 3.27 19.44 8.90
N ARG A 427 2.71 18.27 9.21
CA ARG A 427 3.40 16.99 9.07
C ARG A 427 3.73 16.67 7.60
N LEU A 428 2.81 16.96 6.67
CA LEU A 428 3.06 16.78 5.24
C LEU A 428 4.14 17.74 4.72
N VAL A 429 4.12 19.01 5.13
CA VAL A 429 5.18 19.95 4.75
C VAL A 429 6.54 19.51 5.29
N ALA A 430 6.62 19.04 6.54
CA ALA A 430 7.84 18.49 7.13
C ALA A 430 8.36 17.28 6.35
N TYR A 431 7.45 16.38 5.93
CA TYR A 431 7.78 15.25 5.06
C TYR A 431 8.35 15.71 3.72
N TYR A 432 7.72 16.70 3.08
CA TYR A 432 8.23 17.27 1.83
C TYR A 432 9.55 18.04 2.00
N GLN A 433 9.87 18.47 3.22
CA GLN A 433 11.20 19.02 3.56
C GLN A 433 12.25 17.94 3.80
N GLY A 434 11.86 16.65 3.73
CA GLY A 434 12.77 15.50 3.88
C GLY A 434 12.82 14.92 5.30
N GLU A 435 11.93 15.34 6.22
CA GLU A 435 11.81 14.69 7.52
C GLU A 435 11.10 13.31 7.36
N ASN A 436 11.55 12.33 8.12
CA ASN A 436 10.85 11.06 8.16
C ASN A 436 9.46 11.22 8.79
N LEU A 437 8.43 10.66 8.14
CA LEU A 437 7.06 10.62 8.68
C LEU A 437 7.00 9.85 10.00
N ILE A 438 7.80 8.80 10.11
CA ILE A 438 7.88 7.90 11.27
C ILE A 438 9.15 8.25 12.05
N LYS A 439 8.98 8.87 13.20
CA LYS A 439 10.10 9.22 14.11
C LYS A 439 10.42 8.11 15.09
#